data_00382c0242b342fb7bccc6274c854ed1
#
_entry.id   00382c0242b342fb7bccc6274c854ed1
#
_cell.length_a   1.000
_cell.length_b   1.000
_cell.length_c   1.000
_cell.angle_alpha   90.00
_cell.angle_beta   90.00
_cell.angle_gamma   90.00
#
_symmetry.space_group_name_H-M   'P 1'
#
loop_
_entity.id
_entity.type
_entity.pdbx_description
1 polymer ?
#
loop_
_entity_poly.entity_id
_entity_poly.type
_entity_poly.pdbx_seq_one_letter_code
_entity_poly.pdbx_strand_id
1 'polypeptide(L)'
;SFISLKPVIPPVLKVLRPGSDLIALIKPQFEAGREHIGKGGILKDDAVAQEVIRGIEAFLTEIGCMVTGTIPSPVRGMKGNQEYLVHARVRSEK
;
A
#
# COMPACT_ATOMS: atom_id res chain seq x y z
N SER A 1 8.50 10.66 -8.62
CA SER A 1 8.00 11.36 -7.45
C SER A 1 7.39 10.39 -6.46
N PHE A 2 7.35 10.79 -5.22
CA PHE A 2 6.97 9.90 -4.15
C PHE A 2 5.59 10.31 -3.64
N ILE A 3 4.59 9.56 -4.01
CA ILE A 3 3.24 9.86 -3.56
C ILE A 3 2.63 8.63 -2.90
N SER A 4 1.67 8.89 -2.02
CA SER A 4 0.90 7.85 -1.38
C SER A 4 0.08 7.09 -2.42
N LEU A 5 -0.22 5.83 -2.11
CA LEU A 5 -1.15 5.06 -2.93
C LEU A 5 -2.56 5.63 -2.89
N LYS A 6 -2.91 6.33 -1.82
CA LYS A 6 -4.28 6.73 -1.61
C LYS A 6 -4.86 7.59 -2.75
N PRO A 7 -4.15 8.59 -3.27
CA PRO A 7 -4.71 9.34 -4.38
C PRO A 7 -4.63 8.62 -5.72
N VAL A 8 -3.79 7.58 -5.82
CA VAL A 8 -3.60 6.89 -7.09
C VAL A 8 -4.65 5.82 -7.34
N ILE A 9 -5.05 5.11 -6.29
CA ILE A 9 -5.91 3.93 -6.45
C ILE A 9 -7.32 4.26 -6.94
N PRO A 10 -8.03 5.28 -6.40
CA PRO A 10 -9.39 5.52 -6.86
C PRO A 10 -9.54 5.73 -8.37
N PRO A 11 -8.66 6.49 -9.04
CA PRO A 11 -8.76 6.58 -10.49
C PRO A 11 -8.56 5.25 -11.20
N VAL A 12 -7.67 4.40 -10.67
CA VAL A 12 -7.43 3.08 -11.26
C VAL A 12 -8.67 2.22 -11.15
N LEU A 13 -9.38 2.29 -10.01
CA LEU A 13 -10.57 1.48 -9.83
C LEU A 13 -11.66 1.81 -10.83
N LYS A 14 -11.67 3.04 -11.34
CA LYS A 14 -12.70 3.43 -12.30
C LYS A 14 -12.59 2.67 -13.63
N VAL A 15 -11.42 2.14 -13.94
CA VAL A 15 -11.21 1.41 -15.19
C VAL A 15 -11.15 -0.09 -14.99
N LEU A 16 -11.29 -0.56 -13.75
CA LEU A 16 -11.26 -1.98 -13.47
C LEU A 16 -12.67 -2.55 -13.36
N ARG A 17 -12.85 -3.75 -13.86
CA ARG A 17 -14.13 -4.43 -13.74
C ARG A 17 -14.30 -5.02 -12.35
N PRO A 18 -15.55 -5.13 -11.87
CA PRO A 18 -15.80 -5.86 -10.63
C PRO A 18 -15.23 -7.27 -10.72
N GLY A 19 -14.64 -7.73 -9.65
CA GLY A 19 -14.01 -9.04 -9.62
C GLY A 19 -12.55 -9.04 -10.07
N SER A 20 -12.06 -7.91 -10.56
CA SER A 20 -10.65 -7.81 -10.97
C SER A 20 -9.73 -7.86 -9.77
N ASP A 21 -8.54 -8.37 -10.02
CA ASP A 21 -7.48 -8.36 -9.02
C ASP A 21 -6.73 -7.04 -9.05
N LEU A 22 -6.42 -6.55 -7.87
CA LEU A 22 -5.58 -5.37 -7.71
C LEU A 22 -4.38 -5.77 -6.87
N ILE A 23 -3.20 -5.58 -7.40
CA ILE A 23 -1.97 -5.80 -6.64
C ILE A 23 -1.23 -4.48 -6.61
N ALA A 24 -0.89 -4.03 -5.42
CA ALA A 24 -0.21 -2.76 -5.25
C ALA A 24 1.00 -2.94 -4.37
N LEU A 25 2.02 -2.16 -4.64
CA LEU A 25 3.25 -2.16 -3.86
C LEU A 25 3.17 -1.06 -2.81
N ILE A 26 3.22 -1.45 -1.55
CA ILE A 26 3.20 -0.51 -0.44
C ILE A 26 4.63 -0.16 -0.08
N LYS A 27 4.93 1.12 -0.08
CA LYS A 27 6.25 1.62 0.30
C LYS A 27 6.08 2.42 1.59
N PRO A 28 6.25 1.77 2.75
CA PRO A 28 6.00 2.46 4.02
C PRO A 28 6.82 3.74 4.17
N GLN A 29 8.02 3.78 3.60
CA GLN A 29 8.87 4.96 3.69
C GLN A 29 8.26 6.17 2.97
N PHE A 30 7.31 5.95 2.06
CA PHE A 30 6.62 7.03 1.37
C PHE A 30 5.26 7.32 1.95
N GLU A 31 4.72 6.39 2.76
CA GLU A 31 3.41 6.55 3.37
C GLU A 31 3.49 7.12 4.77
N ALA A 32 4.59 6.85 5.46
CA ALA A 32 4.79 7.35 6.82
C ALA A 32 5.20 8.81 6.78
N GLY A 33 4.98 9.51 7.88
CA GLY A 33 5.42 10.89 7.97
C GLY A 33 6.94 10.99 8.00
N ARG A 34 7.44 12.17 7.63
CA ARG A 34 8.88 12.39 7.58
C ARG A 34 9.57 12.15 8.90
N GLU A 35 8.85 12.35 9.99
CA GLU A 35 9.43 12.19 11.32
C GLU A 35 9.84 10.75 11.57
N HIS A 36 9.35 9.81 10.80
CA HIS A 36 9.69 8.40 10.96
C HIS A 36 10.80 7.94 10.03
N ILE A 37 11.28 8.83 9.17
CA ILE A 37 12.27 8.45 8.17
C ILE A 37 13.64 8.85 8.67
N GLY A 38 14.54 7.89 8.77
CA GLY A 38 15.88 8.13 9.24
C GLY A 38 16.81 8.59 8.15
N LYS A 39 18.08 8.64 8.51
CA LYS A 39 19.12 9.04 7.60
C LYS A 39 19.14 8.14 6.37
N GLY A 40 19.27 8.72 5.20
CA GLY A 40 19.33 7.96 3.98
C GLY A 40 17.97 7.54 3.46
N GLY A 41 16.89 8.03 4.07
CA GLY A 41 15.54 7.73 3.59
C GLY A 41 15.03 6.37 4.02
N ILE A 42 15.55 5.84 5.12
CA ILE A 42 15.17 4.50 5.58
C ILE A 42 14.20 4.58 6.73
N LEU A 43 13.11 3.83 6.62
CA LEU A 43 12.15 3.66 7.70
C LEU A 43 12.62 2.49 8.56
N LYS A 44 12.94 2.74 9.82
CA LYS A 44 13.51 1.72 10.69
C LYS A 44 12.50 1.10 11.64
N ASP A 45 11.41 1.80 11.93
CA ASP A 45 10.45 1.33 12.92
C ASP A 45 9.40 0.43 12.27
N ASP A 46 9.50 -0.87 12.54
CA ASP A 46 8.57 -1.82 11.97
C ASP A 46 7.13 -1.58 12.41
N ALA A 47 6.93 -1.06 13.62
CA ALA A 47 5.58 -0.75 14.08
C ALA A 47 4.93 0.31 13.19
N VAL A 48 5.70 1.29 12.74
CA VAL A 48 5.18 2.30 11.83
C VAL A 48 4.84 1.67 10.49
N ALA A 49 5.68 0.75 10.02
CA ALA A 49 5.40 0.06 8.76
C ALA A 49 4.09 -0.73 8.85
N GLN A 50 3.88 -1.43 9.97
CA GLN A 50 2.64 -2.20 10.14
C GLN A 50 1.42 -1.30 10.20
N GLU A 51 1.55 -0.14 10.82
CA GLU A 51 0.45 0.84 10.83
C GLU A 51 0.13 1.34 9.43
N VAL A 52 1.15 1.57 8.61
CA VAL A 52 0.95 1.99 7.22
C VAL A 52 0.17 0.91 6.47
N ILE A 53 0.56 -0.35 6.65
CA ILE A 53 -0.12 -1.46 5.98
C ILE A 53 -1.59 -1.49 6.37
N ARG A 54 -1.88 -1.39 7.66
CA ARG A 54 -3.26 -1.41 8.13
C ARG A 54 -4.06 -0.24 7.56
N GLY A 55 -3.43 0.92 7.47
CA GLY A 55 -4.08 2.09 6.89
C GLY A 55 -4.42 1.92 5.43
N ILE A 56 -3.52 1.32 4.66
CA ILE A 56 -3.76 1.07 3.24
C ILE A 56 -4.87 0.02 3.09
N GLU A 57 -4.83 -1.04 3.89
CA GLU A 57 -5.87 -2.08 3.82
C GLU A 57 -7.23 -1.51 4.16
N ALA A 58 -7.31 -0.68 5.20
CA ALA A 58 -8.56 -0.05 5.57
C ALA A 58 -9.06 0.88 4.46
N PHE A 59 -8.15 1.62 3.84
CA PHE A 59 -8.51 2.51 2.75
C PHE A 59 -9.08 1.72 1.56
N LEU A 60 -8.43 0.62 1.20
CA LEU A 60 -8.90 -0.22 0.11
C LEU A 60 -10.30 -0.76 0.38
N THR A 61 -10.53 -1.19 1.62
CA THR A 61 -11.85 -1.68 2.00
C THR A 61 -12.88 -0.57 1.90
N GLU A 62 -12.52 0.61 2.33
CA GLU A 62 -13.45 1.75 2.32
C GLU A 62 -13.87 2.13 0.92
N ILE A 63 -12.97 2.04 -0.05
CA ILE A 63 -13.29 2.44 -1.42
C ILE A 63 -13.82 1.29 -2.26
N GLY A 64 -14.15 0.16 -1.63
CA GLY A 64 -14.87 -0.90 -2.32
C GLY A 64 -14.06 -2.09 -2.77
N CYS A 65 -12.91 -2.32 -2.17
CA CYS A 65 -12.11 -3.50 -2.47
C CYS A 65 -12.20 -4.49 -1.34
N MET A 66 -12.04 -5.77 -1.68
CA MET A 66 -11.93 -6.82 -0.67
C MET A 66 -10.47 -7.21 -0.57
N VAL A 67 -9.85 -6.84 0.54
CA VAL A 67 -8.44 -7.14 0.77
C VAL A 67 -8.30 -8.62 1.13
N THR A 68 -7.43 -9.32 0.43
CA THR A 68 -7.19 -10.73 0.72
C THR A 68 -5.94 -10.93 1.56
N GLY A 69 -4.97 -10.02 1.46
CA GLY A 69 -3.78 -10.13 2.30
C GLY A 69 -2.66 -9.25 1.82
N THR A 70 -1.66 -9.15 2.66
CA THR A 70 -0.46 -8.37 2.39
C THR A 70 0.74 -9.23 2.78
N ILE A 71 1.74 -9.25 1.92
CA ILE A 71 2.96 -10.00 2.19
C ILE A 71 4.17 -9.10 1.99
N PRO A 72 5.29 -9.41 2.65
CA PRO A 72 6.52 -8.68 2.37
C PRO A 72 6.95 -8.92 0.93
N SER A 73 7.43 -7.88 0.28
CA SER A 73 7.99 -8.04 -1.05
C SER A 73 9.29 -8.82 -0.96
N PRO A 74 9.51 -9.79 -1.86
CA PRO A 74 10.76 -10.53 -1.86
C PRO A 74 11.95 -9.69 -2.29
N VAL A 75 11.68 -8.54 -2.90
CA VAL A 75 12.74 -7.63 -3.33
C VAL A 75 12.63 -6.36 -2.50
N ARG A 76 13.74 -5.92 -1.95
CA ARG A 76 13.75 -4.70 -1.17
C ARG A 76 13.77 -3.49 -2.08
N GLY A 77 13.17 -2.40 -1.62
CA GLY A 77 13.19 -1.16 -2.35
C GLY A 77 14.56 -0.50 -2.29
N MET A 78 14.63 0.65 -2.90
CA MET A 78 15.86 1.44 -2.86
C MET A 78 16.27 1.70 -1.43
N LYS A 79 17.57 1.70 -1.17
CA LYS A 79 18.15 1.93 0.15
C LYS A 79 17.81 0.83 1.14
N GLY A 80 17.31 -0.30 0.65
CA GLY A 80 17.07 -1.46 1.50
C GLY A 80 15.77 -1.44 2.29
N ASN A 81 14.87 -0.50 2.02
CA ASN A 81 13.58 -0.48 2.69
C ASN A 81 12.78 -1.74 2.38
N GLN A 82 12.13 -2.29 3.40
CA GLN A 82 11.20 -3.40 3.18
C GLN A 82 9.90 -2.83 2.64
N GLU A 83 9.48 -3.37 1.51
CA GLU A 83 8.21 -3.00 0.90
C GLU A 83 7.27 -4.19 0.94
N TYR A 84 6.00 -3.97 0.64
CA TYR A 84 4.98 -4.99 0.81
C TYR A 84 4.06 -5.01 -0.40
N LEU A 85 3.52 -6.19 -0.68
CA LEU A 85 2.54 -6.35 -1.75
C LEU A 85 1.19 -6.62 -1.11
N VAL A 86 0.21 -5.82 -1.46
CA VAL A 86 -1.16 -6.05 -1.01
C VAL A 86 -1.97 -6.52 -2.19
N HIS A 87 -2.77 -7.54 -1.96
CA HIS A 87 -3.70 -8.05 -2.97
C HIS A 87 -5.12 -7.77 -2.51
N ALA A 88 -5.92 -7.24 -3.42
CA ALA A 88 -7.32 -6.98 -3.15
C ALA A 88 -8.11 -7.30 -4.39
N ARG A 89 -9.40 -7.51 -4.22
CA ARG A 89 -10.29 -7.77 -5.33
C ARG A 89 -11.32 -6.65 -5.40
N VAL A 90 -11.57 -6.17 -6.60
CA VAL A 90 -12.57 -5.13 -6.79
C VAL A 90 -13.94 -5.74 -6.56
N ARG A 91 -14.70 -5.17 -5.62
CA ARG A 91 -15.98 -5.76 -5.25
C ARG A 91 -17.01 -5.56 -6.35
N SER A 92 -17.91 -6.52 -6.43
CA SER A 92 -19.04 -6.42 -7.32
C SER A 92 -19.92 -5.27 -6.88
N GLU A 93 -20.36 -4.47 -7.83
CA GLU A 93 -21.22 -3.37 -7.52
C GLU A 93 -22.54 -3.89 -7.04
N LYS A 94 -23.01 -3.44 -6.08
CA LYS A 94 -24.10 -3.91 -5.59
C LYS A 94 -25.07 -3.93 -5.84
#